data_3dc2ff804d754bd3f621071e861bc548
#
_entry.id   3dc2ff804d754bd3f621071e861bc548
#
_cell.length_a   1.000
_cell.length_b   1.000
_cell.length_c   1.000
_cell.angle_alpha   90.00
_cell.angle_beta   90.00
_cell.angle_gamma   90.00
#
_symmetry.space_group_name_H-M   'P 1'
#
loop_
_entity.id
_entity.type
_entity.pdbx_description
1 polymer ?
#
loop_
_entity_poly.entity_id
_entity_poly.type
_entity_poly.pdbx_seq_one_letter_code
_entity_poly.pdbx_strand_id
1 'polypeptide(L)'
;MHLRRLMRMERSVPEKYEGLWRRRIIIRRDGTSDSTTDVWWFQSPSYSIDLRVPVSSTAGQKTAFAGVTIQSTSAEGEILEWRPDIAFPGISDEVDAGYVTLNTPDELHERGLDGSYDEDWYKVENGEMTSSRSVDGDLFNFVIEGSIWKAVAKGRPTDSYFGHEEDQSKWTEVSVYRKSEDTTEWRLVASTIELSFLH
;
A
#
# COMPACT_ATOMS: atom_id res chain seq x y z
N MET A 1 -12.84 -27.25 25.38
CA MET A 1 -12.22 -25.95 25.80
C MET A 1 -11.02 -25.73 24.88
N HIS A 2 -11.24 -25.03 23.73
CA HIS A 2 -10.18 -24.78 22.73
C HIS A 2 -9.57 -23.43 23.04
N LEU A 3 -8.35 -23.45 23.56
CA LEU A 3 -7.52 -22.25 23.65
C LEU A 3 -7.20 -21.79 22.21
N ARG A 4 -7.85 -20.72 21.76
CA ARG A 4 -7.38 -19.94 20.61
C ARG A 4 -6.04 -19.32 21.04
N ARG A 5 -4.97 -19.94 20.55
CA ARG A 5 -3.63 -19.37 20.61
C ARG A 5 -3.67 -18.12 19.73
N LEU A 6 -3.84 -16.96 20.35
CA LEU A 6 -3.56 -15.67 19.71
C LEU A 6 -2.08 -15.71 19.31
N MET A 7 -1.82 -16.07 18.05
CA MET A 7 -0.52 -15.81 17.45
C MET A 7 -0.35 -14.29 17.45
N ARG A 8 0.45 -13.79 18.37
CA ARG A 8 1.00 -12.45 18.33
C ARG A 8 1.83 -12.43 17.04
N MET A 9 1.31 -11.80 15.97
CA MET A 9 2.08 -11.62 14.75
C MET A 9 3.31 -10.81 15.15
N GLU A 10 4.49 -11.41 14.94
CA GLU A 10 5.73 -10.68 15.11
C GLU A 10 5.72 -9.50 14.15
N ARG A 11 6.15 -8.33 14.62
CA ARG A 11 6.31 -7.14 13.78
C ARG A 11 7.23 -7.51 12.62
N SER A 12 6.72 -7.44 11.40
CA SER A 12 7.52 -7.70 10.20
C SER A 12 8.29 -6.47 9.74
N VAL A 13 7.80 -5.29 10.11
CA VAL A 13 8.36 -3.99 9.71
C VAL A 13 8.70 -3.16 10.94
N PRO A 14 9.89 -2.52 10.98
CA PRO A 14 10.27 -1.60 12.05
C PRO A 14 9.31 -0.41 12.16
N GLU A 15 9.04 0.02 13.40
CA GLU A 15 8.15 1.14 13.74
C GLU A 15 8.46 2.45 12.97
N LYS A 16 9.75 2.68 12.64
CA LYS A 16 10.17 3.86 11.88
C LYS A 16 9.51 3.98 10.50
N TYR A 17 9.02 2.86 9.93
CA TYR A 17 8.31 2.85 8.65
C TYR A 17 6.79 2.91 8.80
N GLU A 18 6.24 2.72 10.01
CA GLU A 18 4.81 2.81 10.26
C GLU A 18 4.27 4.21 9.98
N GLY A 19 3.08 4.28 9.41
CA GLY A 19 2.42 5.54 9.11
C GLY A 19 1.76 5.57 7.73
N LEU A 20 1.33 6.75 7.34
CA LEU A 20 0.91 7.05 5.98
C LEU A 20 2.02 7.81 5.26
N TRP A 21 2.48 7.24 4.16
CA TRP A 21 3.47 7.83 3.26
C TRP A 21 2.82 8.28 1.96
N ARG A 22 3.33 9.39 1.41
CA ARG A 22 2.96 9.90 0.09
C ARG A 22 4.21 10.02 -0.77
N ARG A 23 4.11 9.58 -2.02
CA ARG A 23 5.20 9.74 -2.97
C ARG A 23 5.26 11.17 -3.47
N ARG A 24 6.44 11.78 -3.42
CA ARG A 24 6.71 13.11 -3.98
C ARG A 24 7.03 13.03 -5.47
N ILE A 25 7.87 12.07 -5.84
CA ILE A 25 8.36 11.87 -7.20
C ILE A 25 8.90 10.45 -7.36
N ILE A 26 8.79 9.93 -8.58
CA ILE A 26 9.59 8.81 -9.08
C ILE A 26 10.45 9.31 -10.23
N ILE A 27 11.72 8.92 -10.25
CA ILE A 27 12.67 9.18 -11.32
C ILE A 27 13.15 7.83 -11.84
N ARG A 28 12.96 7.56 -13.12
CA ARG A 28 13.36 6.30 -13.76
C ARG A 28 14.75 6.41 -14.38
N ARG A 29 15.38 5.26 -14.56
CA ARG A 29 16.72 5.15 -15.14
C ARG A 29 16.86 5.80 -16.53
N ASP A 30 15.79 5.87 -17.31
CA ASP A 30 15.76 6.55 -18.62
C ASP A 30 15.65 8.08 -18.51
N GLY A 31 15.63 8.63 -17.30
CA GLY A 31 15.50 10.05 -17.01
C GLY A 31 14.06 10.56 -16.98
N THR A 32 13.07 9.72 -17.27
CA THR A 32 11.66 10.12 -17.09
C THR A 32 11.30 10.23 -15.62
N SER A 33 10.38 11.14 -15.30
CA SER A 33 9.90 11.32 -13.94
C SER A 33 8.39 11.49 -13.89
N ASP A 34 7.78 11.13 -12.74
CA ASP A 34 6.38 11.37 -12.46
C ASP A 34 6.19 11.86 -11.03
N SER A 35 5.60 13.05 -10.91
CA SER A 35 5.16 13.68 -9.67
C SER A 35 3.65 13.95 -9.67
N THR A 36 2.92 13.40 -10.65
CA THR A 36 1.51 13.69 -10.88
C THR A 36 0.60 12.53 -10.44
N THR A 37 1.14 11.34 -10.28
CA THR A 37 0.40 10.21 -9.71
C THR A 37 0.32 10.37 -8.20
N ASP A 38 -0.90 10.47 -7.68
CA ASP A 38 -1.13 10.42 -6.24
C ASP A 38 -0.93 9.00 -5.72
N VAL A 39 0.01 8.83 -4.78
CA VAL A 39 0.31 7.54 -4.16
C VAL A 39 0.12 7.64 -2.65
N TRP A 40 -0.63 6.70 -2.08
CA TRP A 40 -0.86 6.51 -0.64
C TRP A 40 -0.33 5.14 -0.24
N TRP A 41 0.74 5.10 0.54
CA TRP A 41 1.25 3.88 1.13
C TRP A 41 1.01 3.91 2.64
N PHE A 42 0.10 3.06 3.09
CA PHE A 42 -0.16 2.80 4.50
C PHE A 42 0.68 1.63 4.97
N GLN A 43 1.45 1.83 6.02
CA GLN A 43 2.25 0.79 6.66
C GLN A 43 1.88 0.66 8.12
N SER A 44 1.43 -0.52 8.50
CA SER A 44 1.26 -0.95 9.89
C SER A 44 2.34 -1.98 10.27
N PRO A 45 2.42 -2.43 11.52
CA PRO A 45 3.37 -3.47 11.92
C PRO A 45 3.29 -4.76 11.10
N SER A 46 2.10 -5.08 10.56
CA SER A 46 1.83 -6.38 9.94
C SER A 46 1.44 -6.32 8.47
N TYR A 47 0.79 -5.24 8.05
CA TYR A 47 0.20 -5.13 6.72
C TYR A 47 0.52 -3.80 6.07
N SER A 48 0.51 -3.80 4.74
CA SER A 48 0.58 -2.61 3.91
C SER A 48 -0.59 -2.52 2.95
N ILE A 49 -1.00 -1.30 2.64
CA ILE A 49 -1.96 -0.98 1.58
C ILE A 49 -1.35 0.15 0.76
N ASP A 50 -1.24 -0.04 -0.55
CA ASP A 50 -0.79 0.96 -1.51
C ASP A 50 -1.91 1.26 -2.50
N LEU A 51 -2.14 2.54 -2.78
CA LEU A 51 -3.10 3.01 -3.78
C LEU A 51 -2.44 4.09 -4.63
N ARG A 52 -2.42 3.92 -5.95
CA ARG A 52 -1.85 4.82 -6.93
C ARG A 52 -2.93 5.30 -7.88
N VAL A 53 -3.20 6.61 -7.85
CA VAL A 53 -4.23 7.25 -8.67
C VAL A 53 -3.59 8.32 -9.54
N PRO A 54 -3.49 8.11 -10.86
CA PRO A 54 -3.05 9.16 -11.78
C PRO A 54 -3.99 10.37 -11.70
N VAL A 55 -3.43 11.58 -11.67
CA VAL A 55 -4.21 12.83 -11.61
C VAL A 55 -5.02 13.06 -12.88
N SER A 56 -4.60 12.46 -14.00
CA SER A 56 -5.27 12.54 -15.28
C SER A 56 -5.52 11.14 -15.84
N SER A 57 -6.69 10.91 -16.41
CA SER A 57 -7.03 9.65 -17.08
C SER A 57 -6.10 9.30 -18.26
N THR A 58 -5.39 10.29 -18.80
CA THR A 58 -4.37 10.11 -19.85
C THR A 58 -3.00 9.75 -19.28
N ALA A 59 -2.79 9.88 -17.95
CA ALA A 59 -1.50 9.66 -17.29
C ALA A 59 -1.26 8.21 -16.87
N GLY A 60 -2.23 7.32 -17.07
CA GLY A 60 -2.09 5.91 -16.73
C GLY A 60 -3.33 5.31 -16.06
N GLN A 61 -3.19 4.05 -15.67
CA GLN A 61 -4.23 3.29 -14.99
C GLN A 61 -4.03 3.39 -13.46
N LYS A 62 -5.13 3.39 -12.72
CA LYS A 62 -5.09 3.19 -11.26
C LYS A 62 -4.49 1.83 -10.95
N THR A 63 -3.66 1.76 -9.92
CA THR A 63 -3.14 0.51 -9.39
C THR A 63 -3.21 0.51 -7.88
N ALA A 64 -3.35 -0.64 -7.27
CA ALA A 64 -3.36 -0.78 -5.84
C ALA A 64 -3.02 -2.20 -5.42
N PHE A 65 -2.56 -2.37 -4.19
CA PHE A 65 -2.43 -3.68 -3.57
C PHE A 65 -2.59 -3.60 -2.05
N ALA A 66 -2.85 -4.75 -1.43
CA ALA A 66 -2.72 -4.93 0.00
C ALA A 66 -2.10 -6.29 0.29
N GLY A 67 -1.27 -6.34 1.33
CA GLY A 67 -0.55 -7.54 1.71
C GLY A 67 0.41 -7.30 2.86
N VAL A 68 1.55 -7.98 2.83
CA VAL A 68 2.60 -7.87 3.85
C VAL A 68 3.83 -7.17 3.29
N THR A 69 4.56 -6.47 4.16
CA THR A 69 5.88 -5.93 3.85
C THR A 69 6.92 -6.70 4.64
N ILE A 70 7.99 -7.11 3.99
CA ILE A 70 9.11 -7.83 4.60
C ILE A 70 10.33 -6.91 4.60
N GLN A 71 10.92 -6.73 5.77
CA GLN A 71 12.17 -6.00 5.91
C GLN A 71 13.34 -6.98 5.98
N SER A 72 14.38 -6.68 5.25
CA SER A 72 15.66 -7.37 5.31
C SER A 72 16.83 -6.36 5.24
N THR A 73 18.06 -6.85 5.34
CA THR A 73 19.24 -6.01 5.25
C THR A 73 20.29 -6.71 4.38
N SER A 74 20.93 -5.93 3.51
CA SER A 74 22.07 -6.36 2.71
C SER A 74 23.30 -5.51 3.02
N ALA A 75 24.40 -5.77 2.31
CA ALA A 75 25.61 -4.94 2.39
C ALA A 75 25.37 -3.51 1.84
N GLU A 76 24.35 -3.32 1.00
CA GLU A 76 24.01 -2.02 0.39
C GLU A 76 23.00 -1.22 1.20
N GLY A 77 22.31 -1.84 2.17
CA GLY A 77 21.35 -1.14 3.04
C GLY A 77 20.16 -1.98 3.44
N GLU A 78 19.17 -1.30 4.01
CA GLU A 78 17.90 -1.89 4.36
C GLU A 78 17.03 -2.05 3.10
N ILE A 79 16.28 -3.15 3.04
CA ILE A 79 15.39 -3.49 1.93
C ILE A 79 13.98 -3.66 2.48
N LEU A 80 13.02 -3.04 1.84
CA LEU A 80 11.61 -3.38 1.98
C LEU A 80 11.16 -4.12 0.72
N GLU A 81 10.42 -5.21 0.91
CA GLU A 81 9.78 -5.99 -0.13
C GLU A 81 8.27 -6.03 0.15
N TRP A 82 7.48 -5.59 -0.80
CA TRP A 82 6.03 -5.60 -0.70
C TRP A 82 5.48 -6.84 -1.39
N ARG A 83 4.76 -7.65 -0.64
CA ARG A 83 4.14 -8.90 -1.11
C ARG A 83 2.63 -8.77 -1.11
N PRO A 84 2.01 -8.55 -2.27
CA PRO A 84 0.57 -8.44 -2.38
C PRO A 84 -0.14 -9.77 -2.09
N ASP A 85 -1.16 -9.74 -1.23
CA ASP A 85 -2.17 -10.80 -1.12
C ASP A 85 -3.34 -10.53 -2.08
N ILE A 86 -3.65 -9.25 -2.34
CA ILE A 86 -4.63 -8.79 -3.31
C ILE A 86 -4.07 -7.60 -4.09
N ALA A 87 -4.44 -7.46 -5.37
CA ALA A 87 -3.97 -6.36 -6.22
C ALA A 87 -5.04 -5.92 -7.24
N PHE A 88 -4.93 -4.67 -7.70
CA PHE A 88 -5.76 -4.05 -8.73
C PHE A 88 -4.84 -3.39 -9.79
N PRO A 89 -5.02 -3.62 -11.08
CA PRO A 89 -5.98 -4.56 -11.70
C PRO A 89 -5.55 -6.02 -11.59
N GLY A 90 -4.33 -6.30 -11.19
CA GLY A 90 -3.74 -7.61 -11.00
C GLY A 90 -2.34 -7.52 -10.41
N ILE A 91 -1.71 -8.65 -10.13
CA ILE A 91 -0.32 -8.71 -9.65
C ILE A 91 0.63 -8.57 -10.85
N SER A 92 1.72 -7.82 -10.64
CA SER A 92 2.90 -7.86 -11.50
C SER A 92 3.72 -9.11 -11.18
N ASP A 93 4.32 -9.73 -12.20
CA ASP A 93 5.31 -10.80 -12.02
C ASP A 93 6.63 -10.27 -11.44
N GLU A 94 6.80 -8.94 -11.39
CA GLU A 94 7.99 -8.30 -10.85
C GLU A 94 7.88 -8.17 -9.33
N VAL A 95 8.98 -8.48 -8.64
CA VAL A 95 9.10 -8.28 -7.19
C VAL A 95 9.16 -6.79 -6.92
N ASP A 96 8.17 -6.28 -6.17
CA ASP A 96 8.16 -4.89 -5.71
C ASP A 96 9.05 -4.79 -4.45
N ALA A 97 10.28 -4.32 -4.62
CA ALA A 97 11.27 -4.20 -3.55
C ALA A 97 12.28 -3.11 -3.85
N GLY A 98 12.73 -2.42 -2.80
CA GLY A 98 13.71 -1.34 -2.90
C GLY A 98 14.62 -1.23 -1.68
N TYR A 99 15.80 -0.67 -1.91
CA TYR A 99 16.65 -0.15 -0.85
C TYR A 99 16.02 1.10 -0.28
N VAL A 100 15.84 1.15 1.04
CA VAL A 100 15.19 2.27 1.71
C VAL A 100 16.14 2.97 2.67
N THR A 101 16.13 4.30 2.65
CA THR A 101 16.89 5.15 3.54
C THR A 101 15.99 6.25 4.10
N LEU A 102 15.91 6.37 5.42
CA LEU A 102 15.27 7.51 6.06
C LEU A 102 16.26 8.68 6.09
N ASN A 103 15.98 9.73 5.34
CA ASN A 103 16.73 10.98 5.37
C ASN A 103 16.40 11.78 6.65
N THR A 104 15.14 11.73 7.05
CA THR A 104 14.60 12.21 8.33
C THR A 104 13.53 11.22 8.81
N PRO A 105 12.97 11.35 10.03
CA PRO A 105 11.85 10.51 10.45
C PRO A 105 10.62 10.58 9.52
N ASP A 106 10.49 11.66 8.76
CA ASP A 106 9.35 11.95 7.89
C ASP A 106 9.69 11.98 6.39
N GLU A 107 10.92 11.66 6.02
CA GLU A 107 11.36 11.61 4.63
C GLU A 107 12.13 10.32 4.36
N LEU A 108 11.69 9.59 3.35
CA LEU A 108 12.25 8.33 2.91
C LEU A 108 12.66 8.42 1.45
N HIS A 109 13.83 7.92 1.15
CA HIS A 109 14.31 7.66 -0.21
C HIS A 109 14.29 6.16 -0.46
N GLU A 110 13.75 5.76 -1.60
CA GLU A 110 13.71 4.38 -2.08
C GLU A 110 14.43 4.28 -3.42
N ARG A 111 15.25 3.26 -3.60
CA ARG A 111 15.88 2.90 -4.86
C ARG A 111 15.54 1.46 -5.21
N GLY A 112 14.96 1.23 -6.38
CA GLY A 112 14.69 -0.12 -6.87
C GLY A 112 15.93 -1.02 -6.80
N LEU A 113 15.75 -2.30 -6.45
CA LEU A 113 16.87 -3.25 -6.27
C LEU A 113 17.74 -3.37 -7.52
N ASP A 114 17.15 -3.25 -8.70
CA ASP A 114 17.82 -3.30 -10.00
C ASP A 114 18.32 -1.93 -10.48
N GLY A 115 18.08 -0.88 -9.69
CA GLY A 115 18.41 0.52 -10.01
C GLY A 115 17.57 1.08 -11.16
N SER A 116 16.37 0.54 -11.40
CA SER A 116 15.47 1.01 -12.47
C SER A 116 14.79 2.33 -12.12
N TYR A 117 14.66 2.64 -10.83
CA TYR A 117 14.04 3.88 -10.34
C TYR A 117 14.59 4.33 -9.00
N ASP A 118 14.36 5.61 -8.72
CA ASP A 118 14.48 6.25 -7.40
C ASP A 118 13.16 6.94 -7.07
N GLU A 119 12.69 6.83 -5.81
CA GLU A 119 11.49 7.47 -5.30
C GLU A 119 11.76 8.25 -4.03
N ASP A 120 11.17 9.44 -3.93
CA ASP A 120 11.17 10.23 -2.71
C ASP A 120 9.77 10.26 -2.11
N TRP A 121 9.72 9.96 -0.81
CA TRP A 121 8.51 9.85 -0.03
C TRP A 121 8.51 10.79 1.16
N TYR A 122 7.33 11.23 1.57
CA TYR A 122 7.15 11.98 2.80
C TYR A 122 6.00 11.42 3.62
N LYS A 123 6.15 11.45 4.94
CA LYS A 123 5.16 10.93 5.87
C LYS A 123 4.09 11.98 6.14
N VAL A 124 2.83 11.61 6.03
CA VAL A 124 1.65 12.47 6.24
C VAL A 124 1.04 12.26 7.61
N GLU A 125 1.09 11.04 8.10
CA GLU A 125 0.65 10.69 9.44
C GLU A 125 1.69 9.83 10.13
N ASN A 126 2.11 10.30 11.30
CA ASN A 126 3.00 9.60 12.21
C ASN A 126 2.18 8.87 13.28
N GLY A 127 2.77 7.85 13.85
CA GLY A 127 2.23 7.13 14.99
C GLY A 127 1.78 5.71 14.68
N GLU A 128 1.21 5.10 15.69
CA GLU A 128 0.80 3.71 15.62
C GLU A 128 -0.37 3.54 14.66
N MET A 129 -0.17 2.68 13.65
CA MET A 129 -1.22 2.25 12.74
C MET A 129 -1.82 0.93 13.24
N THR A 130 -3.10 0.94 13.54
CA THR A 130 -3.82 -0.30 13.80
C THR A 130 -4.15 -0.99 12.48
N SER A 131 -4.10 -2.31 12.46
CA SER A 131 -4.44 -3.06 11.26
C SER A 131 -5.15 -4.37 11.56
N SER A 132 -5.98 -4.78 10.62
CA SER A 132 -6.65 -6.06 10.65
C SER A 132 -6.72 -6.68 9.26
N ARG A 133 -6.73 -8.00 9.22
CA ARG A 133 -7.06 -8.80 8.05
C ARG A 133 -8.15 -9.79 8.42
N SER A 134 -9.19 -9.87 7.63
CA SER A 134 -10.26 -10.85 7.78
C SER A 134 -10.55 -11.53 6.44
N VAL A 135 -11.28 -12.64 6.51
CA VAL A 135 -11.72 -13.40 5.34
C VAL A 135 -13.25 -13.46 5.37
N ASP A 136 -13.87 -13.10 4.27
CA ASP A 136 -15.32 -13.14 4.06
C ASP A 136 -15.60 -13.92 2.78
N GLY A 137 -16.00 -15.19 2.93
CA GLY A 137 -16.08 -16.12 1.80
C GLY A 137 -14.70 -16.36 1.17
N ASP A 138 -14.56 -15.97 -0.10
CA ASP A 138 -13.32 -16.04 -0.87
C ASP A 138 -12.57 -14.69 -0.94
N LEU A 139 -13.05 -13.68 -0.20
CA LEU A 139 -12.47 -12.34 -0.22
C LEU A 139 -11.60 -12.08 1.02
N PHE A 140 -10.44 -11.47 0.80
CA PHE A 140 -9.64 -10.86 1.85
C PHE A 140 -10.08 -9.42 2.07
N ASN A 141 -10.13 -9.02 3.33
CA ASN A 141 -10.38 -7.66 3.74
C ASN A 141 -9.22 -7.17 4.62
N PHE A 142 -8.59 -6.08 4.21
CA PHE A 142 -7.56 -5.40 4.98
C PHE A 142 -8.07 -4.05 5.42
N VAL A 143 -7.78 -3.67 6.65
CA VAL A 143 -8.01 -2.32 7.17
C VAL A 143 -6.73 -1.86 7.85
N ILE A 144 -6.26 -0.67 7.51
CA ILE A 144 -5.20 0.03 8.23
C ILE A 144 -5.75 1.39 8.61
N GLU A 145 -5.69 1.73 9.90
CA GLU A 145 -6.29 2.94 10.46
C GLU A 145 -5.32 3.63 11.42
N GLY A 146 -5.05 4.89 11.16
CA GLY A 146 -4.38 5.83 12.03
C GLY A 146 -5.39 6.75 12.73
N SER A 147 -4.92 7.89 13.22
CA SER A 147 -5.77 8.87 13.92
C SER A 147 -6.66 9.68 12.96
N ILE A 148 -6.14 9.99 11.76
CA ILE A 148 -6.78 10.88 10.79
C ILE A 148 -7.06 10.17 9.47
N TRP A 149 -6.28 9.15 9.12
CA TRP A 149 -6.37 8.45 7.85
C TRP A 149 -6.68 6.98 8.02
N LYS A 150 -7.40 6.43 7.06
CA LYS A 150 -7.74 5.01 7.00
C LYS A 150 -7.68 4.51 5.55
N ALA A 151 -7.15 3.31 5.36
CA ALA A 151 -7.25 2.57 4.13
C ALA A 151 -8.03 1.27 4.34
N VAL A 152 -8.84 0.92 3.35
CA VAL A 152 -9.58 -0.34 3.29
C VAL A 152 -9.30 -0.97 1.94
N ALA A 153 -8.95 -2.25 1.95
CA ALA A 153 -8.76 -3.02 0.74
C ALA A 153 -9.54 -4.33 0.84
N LYS A 154 -10.30 -4.66 -0.20
CA LYS A 154 -11.07 -5.89 -0.30
C LYS A 154 -10.84 -6.52 -1.67
N GLY A 155 -10.60 -7.82 -1.72
CA GLY A 155 -10.37 -8.50 -2.98
C GLY A 155 -10.19 -9.99 -2.84
N ARG A 156 -10.18 -10.69 -3.96
CA ARG A 156 -9.80 -12.10 -4.00
C ARG A 156 -8.29 -12.23 -3.84
N PRO A 157 -7.84 -13.28 -3.11
CA PRO A 157 -6.41 -13.59 -3.06
C PRO A 157 -5.85 -13.77 -4.46
N THR A 158 -4.69 -13.18 -4.67
CA THR A 158 -3.94 -13.42 -5.90
C THR A 158 -3.18 -14.72 -5.73
N ASP A 159 -3.79 -15.81 -6.10
CA ASP A 159 -3.15 -17.11 -6.06
C ASP A 159 -2.24 -17.24 -7.29
N SER A 160 -0.97 -16.95 -7.12
CA SER A 160 0.06 -17.14 -8.15
C SER A 160 0.19 -18.61 -8.62
N TYR A 161 -0.53 -19.53 -7.98
CA TYR A 161 -0.46 -20.97 -8.28
C TYR A 161 -1.41 -21.43 -9.37
N PHE A 162 -2.43 -20.66 -9.76
CA PHE A 162 -3.48 -21.15 -10.66
C PHE A 162 -3.45 -20.58 -12.08
N GLY A 163 -2.43 -19.82 -12.48
CA GLY A 163 -2.20 -19.48 -13.89
C GLY A 163 -3.39 -18.87 -14.66
N HIS A 164 -4.39 -18.36 -13.97
CA HIS A 164 -5.53 -17.69 -14.57
C HIS A 164 -5.34 -16.18 -14.39
N GLU A 165 -5.02 -15.52 -15.48
CA GLU A 165 -5.17 -14.06 -15.63
C GLU A 165 -6.65 -13.67 -15.55
N GLU A 166 -7.31 -13.93 -14.42
CA GLU A 166 -8.60 -13.31 -14.16
C GLU A 166 -8.35 -11.84 -13.87
N ASP A 167 -9.06 -11.00 -14.59
CA ASP A 167 -9.08 -9.55 -14.38
C ASP A 167 -9.50 -9.24 -12.93
N GLN A 168 -8.51 -9.05 -12.07
CA GLN A 168 -8.70 -8.77 -10.64
C GLN A 168 -9.42 -7.43 -10.41
N SER A 169 -9.52 -6.57 -11.44
CA SER A 169 -10.20 -5.28 -11.35
C SER A 169 -11.68 -5.39 -10.95
N LYS A 170 -12.30 -6.54 -11.22
CA LYS A 170 -13.70 -6.81 -10.85
C LYS A 170 -13.87 -7.19 -9.38
N TRP A 171 -12.80 -7.60 -8.71
CA TRP A 171 -12.86 -8.22 -7.40
C TRP A 171 -12.06 -7.46 -6.35
N THR A 172 -11.22 -6.51 -6.77
CA THR A 172 -10.36 -5.77 -5.84
C THR A 172 -10.79 -4.32 -5.78
N GLU A 173 -11.07 -3.88 -4.58
CA GLU A 173 -11.38 -2.50 -4.25
C GLU A 173 -10.38 -2.02 -3.19
N VAL A 174 -9.75 -0.87 -3.43
CA VAL A 174 -8.93 -0.18 -2.45
C VAL A 174 -9.42 1.25 -2.32
N SER A 175 -9.66 1.69 -1.08
CA SER A 175 -10.22 2.99 -0.77
C SER A 175 -9.48 3.65 0.38
N VAL A 176 -9.24 4.95 0.26
CA VAL A 176 -8.60 5.80 1.25
C VAL A 176 -9.59 6.82 1.78
N TYR A 177 -9.64 6.95 3.09
CA TYR A 177 -10.54 7.84 3.81
C TYR A 177 -9.76 8.79 4.71
N ARG A 178 -10.28 10.00 4.89
CA ARG A 178 -9.81 10.97 5.87
C ARG A 178 -10.91 11.28 6.87
N LYS A 179 -10.57 11.36 8.14
CA LYS A 179 -11.50 11.79 9.19
C LYS A 179 -11.82 13.26 9.02
N SER A 180 -13.09 13.60 9.13
CA SER A 180 -13.51 15.00 9.13
C SER A 180 -13.02 15.71 10.39
N GLU A 181 -12.57 16.95 10.27
CA GLU A 181 -12.10 17.76 11.42
C GLU A 181 -13.24 18.09 12.38
N ASP A 182 -14.45 18.27 11.86
CA ASP A 182 -15.63 18.68 12.62
C ASP A 182 -16.49 17.51 13.11
N THR A 183 -16.24 16.32 12.63
CA THR A 183 -17.04 15.12 12.95
C THR A 183 -16.13 13.91 13.11
N THR A 184 -16.68 12.81 13.65
CA THR A 184 -15.95 11.53 13.68
C THR A 184 -16.12 10.71 12.39
N GLU A 185 -16.74 11.28 11.38
CA GLU A 185 -17.05 10.59 10.12
C GLU A 185 -15.85 10.48 9.19
N TRP A 186 -15.74 9.34 8.54
CA TRP A 186 -14.76 9.08 7.53
C TRP A 186 -15.29 9.52 6.15
N ARG A 187 -14.53 10.36 5.45
CA ARG A 187 -14.83 10.80 4.09
C ARG A 187 -13.90 10.14 3.11
N LEU A 188 -14.45 9.57 2.04
CA LEU A 188 -13.68 8.98 0.95
C LEU A 188 -12.84 10.06 0.25
N VAL A 189 -11.55 9.77 0.06
CA VAL A 189 -10.59 10.67 -0.58
C VAL A 189 -10.15 10.11 -1.94
N ALA A 190 -9.87 8.80 -2.00
CA ALA A 190 -9.41 8.14 -3.20
C ALA A 190 -9.88 6.68 -3.23
N SER A 191 -10.10 6.13 -4.43
CA SER A 191 -10.49 4.73 -4.60
C SER A 191 -10.11 4.21 -5.99
N THR A 192 -9.92 2.89 -6.08
CA THR A 192 -9.85 2.18 -7.37
C THR A 192 -11.19 2.22 -8.11
N ILE A 193 -12.31 2.23 -7.38
CA ILE A 193 -13.65 2.34 -7.98
C ILE A 193 -13.85 3.75 -8.50
N GLU A 194 -14.46 3.86 -9.69
CA GLU A 194 -14.98 5.12 -10.17
C GLU A 194 -16.20 5.51 -9.32
N LEU A 195 -16.10 6.66 -8.64
CA LEU A 195 -17.27 7.25 -8.01
C LEU A 195 -18.22 7.69 -9.12
N SER A 196 -19.17 6.84 -9.47
CA SER A 196 -20.34 7.30 -10.20
C SER A 196 -21.07 8.27 -9.27
N PHE A 197 -20.91 9.56 -9.51
CA PHE A 197 -21.70 10.60 -8.82
C PHE A 197 -23.16 10.28 -9.05
N LEU A 198 -23.83 9.79 -8.02
CA LEU A 198 -25.28 9.83 -7.94
C LEU A 198 -25.66 11.32 -7.89
N HIS A 199 -26.08 11.84 -9.04
CA HIS A 199 -26.72 13.14 -9.14
C HIS A 199 -28.13 13.07 -8.55
#